data_d4196724f238cbf638ce7aa6ac99e06c
#
_entry.id   d4196724f238cbf638ce7aa6ac99e06c
#
_cell.length_a   1.000
_cell.length_b   1.000
_cell.length_c   1.000
_cell.angle_alpha   90.00
_cell.angle_beta   90.00
_cell.angle_gamma   90.00
#
_symmetry.space_group_name_H-M   'P 1'
#
loop_
_entity.id
_entity.type
_entity.pdbx_description
1 polymer ?
#
loop_
_entity_poly.entity_id
_entity_poly.type
_entity_poly.pdbx_seq_one_letter_code
_entity_poly.pdbx_strand_id
1 'polypeptide(L)'
;MKNVVWVFGLCAVLASAGFAASTTPANNGRVLYKWVDANGVTHYGDVIPPEYATQEQHVINSRGIEISHLEAQKSPEQMAAEDQRKLDAQQRENRDKNLLSTYSSVQEIERLRDQRLTLLADQLKVTSQFLETLNGRMKKLRAESMRFKPYNADPRAPPMTDQIAEDLVRLTVDIHTQEQNLRQKRNEVSTMSIQFESDIDRFKELKHIQ
;
A
#
# COMPACT_ATOMS: atom_id res chain seq x y z
N MET A 1 -24.38 10.54 51.04
CA MET A 1 -24.74 11.79 51.78
C MET A 1 -24.48 12.92 50.80
N LYS A 2 -25.37 13.55 50.40
CA LYS A 2 -26.40 14.55 50.56
C LYS A 2 -27.05 14.86 49.22
N ASN A 3 -28.34 14.62 49.14
CA ASN A 3 -29.29 15.11 48.14
C ASN A 3 -29.39 16.63 48.22
N VAL A 4 -29.56 17.30 47.07
CA VAL A 4 -30.32 18.55 47.00
C VAL A 4 -31.24 18.48 45.77
N VAL A 5 -32.49 18.30 46.09
CA VAL A 5 -33.66 18.52 45.26
C VAL A 5 -33.95 20.04 45.25
N TRP A 6 -34.17 20.63 44.08
CA TRP A 6 -34.91 21.87 43.97
C TRP A 6 -36.00 21.75 42.90
N VAL A 7 -37.20 21.83 43.42
CA VAL A 7 -38.48 21.93 42.69
C VAL A 7 -38.87 23.40 42.65
N PHE A 8 -39.68 23.72 41.68
CA PHE A 8 -40.54 24.90 41.45
C PHE A 8 -40.13 25.88 40.35
N GLY A 9 -41.05 25.95 39.39
CA GLY A 9 -41.44 27.17 38.72
C GLY A 9 -42.23 26.91 37.45
N LEU A 10 -43.51 26.60 37.63
CA LEU A 10 -44.55 26.58 36.56
C LEU A 10 -44.88 28.03 36.16
N CYS A 11 -44.58 28.40 34.90
CA CYS A 11 -45.17 29.57 34.27
C CYS A 11 -45.61 29.21 32.85
N ALA A 12 -46.89 28.96 32.71
CA ALA A 12 -47.56 28.81 31.43
C ALA A 12 -47.74 30.18 30.79
N VAL A 13 -47.04 30.46 29.70
CA VAL A 13 -47.33 31.56 28.79
C VAL A 13 -47.85 30.98 27.49
N LEU A 14 -49.14 31.06 27.28
CA LEU A 14 -49.81 30.80 26.02
C LEU A 14 -49.44 31.90 25.03
N ALA A 15 -48.44 31.70 24.21
CA ALA A 15 -48.20 32.49 23.02
C ALA A 15 -48.78 31.76 21.83
N SER A 16 -49.95 32.18 21.37
CA SER A 16 -50.54 31.77 20.09
C SER A 16 -49.67 32.36 18.96
N ALA A 17 -48.71 31.59 18.50
CA ALA A 17 -47.97 31.89 17.27
C ALA A 17 -48.83 31.41 16.08
N GLY A 18 -49.37 32.39 15.36
CA GLY A 18 -50.05 32.13 14.09
C GLY A 18 -49.10 31.41 13.13
N PHE A 19 -49.47 30.22 12.72
CA PHE A 19 -48.86 29.53 11.60
C PHE A 19 -49.23 30.32 10.33
N ALA A 20 -48.31 31.18 9.89
CA ALA A 20 -48.29 31.64 8.51
C ALA A 20 -47.98 30.43 7.65
N ALA A 21 -48.97 29.81 7.08
CA ALA A 21 -48.78 28.80 6.02
C ALA A 21 -48.11 29.54 4.86
N SER A 22 -46.80 29.36 4.74
CA SER A 22 -46.08 29.68 3.52
C SER A 22 -46.58 28.74 2.44
N THR A 23 -47.57 29.19 1.71
CA THR A 23 -47.96 28.58 0.44
C THR A 23 -46.80 28.81 -0.54
N THR A 24 -45.84 27.89 -0.54
CA THR A 24 -44.92 27.75 -1.66
C THR A 24 -45.82 27.40 -2.85
N PRO A 25 -45.84 28.17 -3.94
CA PRO A 25 -46.60 27.78 -5.12
C PRO A 25 -45.97 26.44 -5.58
N ALA A 26 -46.72 25.37 -5.41
CA ALA A 26 -46.41 24.11 -6.08
C ALA A 26 -46.49 24.43 -7.58
N ASN A 27 -45.35 24.74 -8.17
CA ASN A 27 -45.22 24.82 -9.61
C ASN A 27 -45.31 23.36 -10.09
N ASN A 28 -46.52 22.84 -10.30
CA ASN A 28 -46.81 21.59 -10.97
C ASN A 28 -46.47 21.68 -12.45
N GLY A 29 -45.29 22.16 -12.75
CA GLY A 29 -44.69 22.04 -14.06
C GLY A 29 -44.43 20.56 -14.30
N ARG A 30 -45.18 19.98 -15.25
CA ARG A 30 -44.94 18.63 -15.72
C ARG A 30 -43.48 18.48 -16.05
N VAL A 31 -42.80 17.58 -15.33
CA VAL A 31 -41.36 17.31 -15.53
C VAL A 31 -41.29 16.15 -16.51
N LEU A 32 -40.50 16.28 -17.53
CA LEU A 32 -40.23 15.22 -18.49
C LEU A 32 -38.77 14.79 -18.33
N TYR A 33 -38.59 13.47 -18.37
CA TYR A 33 -37.25 12.90 -18.42
C TYR A 33 -36.83 12.66 -19.86
N LYS A 34 -35.64 13.02 -20.20
CA LYS A 34 -35.00 12.72 -21.48
C LYS A 34 -33.88 11.71 -21.23
N TRP A 35 -33.87 10.60 -21.95
CA TRP A 35 -32.80 9.60 -21.91
C TRP A 35 -32.49 9.10 -23.32
N VAL A 36 -31.36 8.41 -23.48
CA VAL A 36 -30.95 7.83 -24.76
C VAL A 36 -30.94 6.30 -24.61
N ASP A 37 -31.51 5.57 -25.55
CA ASP A 37 -31.49 4.12 -25.54
C ASP A 37 -30.17 3.54 -26.10
N ALA A 38 -30.03 2.20 -26.05
CA ALA A 38 -28.86 1.48 -26.54
C ALA A 38 -28.58 1.67 -28.04
N ASN A 39 -29.57 2.12 -28.81
CA ASN A 39 -29.47 2.40 -30.24
C ASN A 39 -29.13 3.88 -30.55
N GLY A 40 -28.95 4.69 -29.50
CA GLY A 40 -28.68 6.12 -29.65
C GLY A 40 -29.93 6.96 -29.88
N VAL A 41 -31.13 6.41 -29.70
CA VAL A 41 -32.39 7.15 -29.92
C VAL A 41 -32.76 7.88 -28.61
N THR A 42 -33.10 9.16 -28.77
CA THR A 42 -33.54 10.00 -27.65
C THR A 42 -35.03 9.79 -27.35
N HIS A 43 -35.35 9.48 -26.10
CA HIS A 43 -36.71 9.31 -25.61
C HIS A 43 -37.08 10.40 -24.62
N TYR A 44 -38.39 10.67 -24.53
CA TYR A 44 -38.97 11.60 -23.58
C TYR A 44 -40.16 10.95 -22.89
N GLY A 45 -40.30 11.07 -21.59
CA GLY A 45 -41.40 10.49 -20.84
C GLY A 45 -41.51 11.01 -19.42
N ASP A 46 -42.66 10.74 -18.79
CA ASP A 46 -42.88 11.10 -17.39
C ASP A 46 -42.20 10.13 -16.43
N VAL A 47 -41.79 8.96 -16.91
CA VAL A 47 -41.09 7.90 -16.14
C VAL A 47 -40.01 7.29 -17.03
N ILE A 48 -38.86 7.05 -16.46
CA ILE A 48 -37.78 6.34 -17.13
C ILE A 48 -37.96 4.83 -16.89
N PRO A 49 -37.91 4.00 -17.94
CA PRO A 49 -37.91 2.55 -17.75
C PRO A 49 -36.72 2.09 -16.87
N PRO A 50 -36.91 1.06 -16.01
CA PRO A 50 -35.88 0.60 -15.09
C PRO A 50 -34.54 0.22 -15.74
N GLU A 51 -34.59 -0.23 -17.00
CA GLU A 51 -33.43 -0.60 -17.82
C GLU A 51 -32.51 0.59 -18.15
N TYR A 52 -33.06 1.82 -18.15
CA TYR A 52 -32.31 3.06 -18.42
C TYR A 52 -32.10 3.91 -17.15
N ALA A 53 -32.60 3.46 -16.01
CA ALA A 53 -32.52 4.20 -14.74
C ALA A 53 -31.10 4.46 -14.26
N THR A 54 -30.13 3.65 -14.72
CA THR A 54 -28.71 3.78 -14.37
C THR A 54 -27.89 4.61 -15.36
N GLN A 55 -28.52 5.01 -16.49
CA GLN A 55 -27.86 5.82 -17.50
C GLN A 55 -27.99 7.32 -17.20
N GLU A 56 -27.29 8.13 -17.97
CA GLU A 56 -27.40 9.59 -17.93
C GLU A 56 -28.82 10.04 -18.24
N GLN A 57 -29.38 10.94 -17.42
CA GLN A 57 -30.75 11.41 -17.50
C GLN A 57 -30.79 12.92 -17.41
N HIS A 58 -31.62 13.54 -18.25
CA HIS A 58 -31.90 14.96 -18.22
C HIS A 58 -33.35 15.20 -17.81
N VAL A 59 -33.55 16.05 -16.84
CA VAL A 59 -34.90 16.46 -16.42
C VAL A 59 -35.20 17.80 -17.08
N ILE A 60 -36.26 17.82 -17.90
CA ILE A 60 -36.69 19.00 -18.63
C ILE A 60 -38.05 19.50 -18.15
N ASN A 61 -38.27 20.78 -18.18
CA ASN A 61 -39.56 21.37 -17.89
C ASN A 61 -40.51 21.32 -19.11
N SER A 62 -41.77 21.73 -18.91
CA SER A 62 -42.77 21.81 -19.97
C SER A 62 -42.42 22.73 -21.14
N ARG A 63 -41.38 23.56 -21.00
CA ARG A 63 -40.86 24.45 -22.04
C ARG A 63 -39.65 23.86 -22.78
N GLY A 64 -39.26 22.61 -22.46
CA GLY A 64 -38.11 21.95 -23.05
C GLY A 64 -36.76 22.41 -22.51
N ILE A 65 -36.75 23.18 -21.42
CA ILE A 65 -35.52 23.65 -20.78
C ILE A 65 -35.06 22.60 -19.77
N GLU A 66 -33.79 22.22 -19.82
CA GLU A 66 -33.17 21.33 -18.85
C GLU A 66 -33.10 22.04 -17.49
N ILE A 67 -33.65 21.40 -16.45
CA ILE A 67 -33.68 21.92 -15.09
C ILE A 67 -32.82 21.10 -14.15
N SER A 68 -32.49 19.88 -14.52
CA SER A 68 -31.60 19.00 -13.76
C SER A 68 -30.96 17.97 -14.68
N HIS A 69 -29.75 17.55 -14.31
CA HIS A 69 -28.98 16.52 -14.97
C HIS A 69 -28.57 15.47 -13.91
N LEU A 70 -28.88 14.20 -14.19
CA LEU A 70 -28.38 13.09 -13.40
C LEU A 70 -27.35 12.35 -14.24
N GLU A 71 -26.14 12.32 -13.72
CA GLU A 71 -25.06 11.53 -14.33
C GLU A 71 -25.38 10.03 -14.27
N ALA A 72 -24.86 9.29 -15.25
CA ALA A 72 -24.95 7.83 -15.25
C ALA A 72 -24.35 7.25 -13.97
N GLN A 73 -24.98 6.23 -13.40
CA GLN A 73 -24.40 5.50 -12.29
C GLN A 73 -23.08 4.86 -12.74
N LYS A 74 -22.04 5.09 -11.97
CA LYS A 74 -20.73 4.46 -12.21
C LYS A 74 -20.87 2.93 -12.11
N SER A 75 -20.27 2.22 -13.04
CA SER A 75 -20.21 0.77 -12.95
C SER A 75 -19.45 0.32 -11.67
N PRO A 76 -19.69 -0.89 -11.18
CA PRO A 76 -18.91 -1.42 -10.05
C PRO A 76 -17.39 -1.36 -10.28
N GLU A 77 -16.95 -1.56 -11.52
CA GLU A 77 -15.53 -1.46 -11.92
C GLU A 77 -15.02 -0.02 -11.84
N GLN A 78 -15.82 0.95 -12.29
CA GLN A 78 -15.48 2.37 -12.18
C GLN A 78 -15.42 2.83 -10.72
N MET A 79 -16.35 2.38 -9.88
CA MET A 79 -16.33 2.68 -8.44
C MET A 79 -15.10 2.06 -7.78
N ALA A 80 -14.79 0.80 -8.05
CA ALA A 80 -13.61 0.13 -7.53
C ALA A 80 -12.31 0.84 -7.97
N ALA A 81 -12.22 1.24 -9.23
CA ALA A 81 -11.07 1.99 -9.75
C ALA A 81 -10.93 3.39 -9.11
N GLU A 82 -12.05 4.06 -8.85
CA GLU A 82 -12.04 5.36 -8.16
C GLU A 82 -11.63 5.21 -6.69
N ASP A 83 -12.16 4.21 -6.00
CA ASP A 83 -11.80 3.94 -4.60
C ASP A 83 -10.33 3.53 -4.48
N GLN A 84 -9.82 2.74 -5.42
CA GLN A 84 -8.39 2.44 -5.46
C GLN A 84 -7.54 3.71 -5.66
N ARG A 85 -7.94 4.61 -6.57
CA ARG A 85 -7.23 5.90 -6.78
C ARG A 85 -7.26 6.78 -5.53
N LYS A 86 -8.39 6.82 -4.82
CA LYS A 86 -8.52 7.56 -3.54
C LYS A 86 -7.58 6.98 -2.49
N LEU A 87 -7.57 5.65 -2.36
CA LEU A 87 -6.68 4.95 -1.43
C LEU A 87 -5.21 5.23 -1.74
N ASP A 88 -4.83 5.12 -3.00
CA ASP A 88 -3.46 5.41 -3.45
C ASP A 88 -3.07 6.88 -3.20
N ALA A 89 -3.99 7.81 -3.43
CA ALA A 89 -3.76 9.23 -3.15
C ALA A 89 -3.57 9.47 -1.64
N GLN A 90 -4.42 8.88 -0.80
CA GLN A 90 -4.31 8.97 0.65
C GLN A 90 -3.01 8.35 1.18
N GLN A 91 -2.60 7.20 0.62
CA GLN A 91 -1.33 6.58 0.98
C GLN A 91 -0.13 7.44 0.58
N ARG A 92 -0.16 8.10 -0.58
CA ARG A 92 0.87 9.06 -0.98
C ARG A 92 0.93 10.24 -0.02
N GLU A 93 -0.20 10.85 0.26
CA GLU A 93 -0.27 11.98 1.20
C GLU A 93 0.24 11.61 2.59
N ASN A 94 -0.12 10.45 3.11
CA ASN A 94 0.38 9.97 4.40
C ASN A 94 1.90 9.73 4.38
N ARG A 95 2.44 9.17 3.30
CA ARG A 95 3.90 9.02 3.15
C ARG A 95 4.60 10.38 3.13
N ASP A 96 4.08 11.34 2.38
CA ASP A 96 4.64 12.69 2.30
C ASP A 96 4.63 13.38 3.67
N LYS A 97 3.52 13.29 4.41
CA LYS A 97 3.42 13.81 5.78
C LYS A 97 4.43 13.15 6.72
N ASN A 98 4.55 11.83 6.65
CA ASN A 98 5.52 11.08 7.46
C ASN A 98 6.96 11.50 7.12
N LEU A 99 7.28 11.64 5.85
CA LEU A 99 8.61 12.06 5.38
C LEU A 99 8.95 13.46 5.95
N LEU A 100 8.05 14.42 5.81
CA LEU A 100 8.23 15.78 6.29
C LEU A 100 8.26 15.91 7.81
N SER A 101 7.58 15.00 8.53
CA SER A 101 7.59 14.98 10.00
C SER A 101 8.80 14.26 10.58
N THR A 102 9.36 13.31 9.84
CA THR A 102 10.48 12.48 10.28
C THR A 102 11.82 13.19 10.09
N TYR A 103 11.95 13.94 8.98
CA TYR A 103 13.21 14.58 8.61
C TYR A 103 13.08 16.09 8.53
N SER A 104 14.10 16.78 9.03
CA SER A 104 14.19 18.24 8.98
C SER A 104 14.92 18.76 7.74
N SER A 105 15.82 17.95 7.17
CA SER A 105 16.66 18.32 6.02
C SER A 105 17.09 17.11 5.20
N VAL A 106 17.52 17.36 3.96
CA VAL A 106 18.13 16.36 3.07
C VAL A 106 19.38 15.75 3.71
N GLN A 107 20.22 16.58 4.34
CA GLN A 107 21.45 16.14 4.99
C GLN A 107 21.17 15.14 6.14
N GLU A 108 20.03 15.25 6.80
CA GLU A 108 19.63 14.31 7.83
C GLU A 108 19.29 12.93 7.24
N ILE A 109 18.56 12.91 6.11
CA ILE A 109 18.24 11.67 5.38
C ILE A 109 19.53 11.02 4.88
N GLU A 110 20.43 11.78 4.26
CA GLU A 110 21.72 11.30 3.76
C GLU A 110 22.57 10.69 4.87
N ARG A 111 22.69 11.39 6.00
CA ARG A 111 23.43 10.90 7.16
C ARG A 111 22.86 9.58 7.69
N LEU A 112 21.55 9.48 7.81
CA LEU A 112 20.89 8.25 8.27
C LEU A 112 21.09 7.11 7.26
N ARG A 113 20.96 7.41 5.96
CA ARG A 113 21.27 6.46 4.88
C ARG A 113 22.70 5.92 5.04
N ASP A 114 23.67 6.80 5.15
CA ASP A 114 25.08 6.43 5.21
C ASP A 114 25.40 5.60 6.46
N GLN A 115 24.81 5.95 7.61
CA GLN A 115 24.93 5.15 8.83
C GLN A 115 24.37 3.75 8.66
N ARG A 116 23.19 3.63 8.07
CA ARG A 116 22.51 2.32 7.85
C ARG A 116 23.24 1.47 6.82
N LEU A 117 23.68 2.08 5.71
CA LEU A 117 24.43 1.38 4.68
C LEU A 117 25.80 0.91 5.21
N THR A 118 26.48 1.72 6.04
CA THR A 118 27.74 1.32 6.71
C THR A 118 27.51 0.10 7.62
N LEU A 119 26.47 0.11 8.45
CA LEU A 119 26.14 -1.03 9.31
C LEU A 119 25.90 -2.31 8.50
N LEU A 120 25.14 -2.22 7.41
CA LEU A 120 24.88 -3.36 6.52
C LEU A 120 26.16 -3.82 5.79
N ALA A 121 27.01 -2.89 5.37
CA ALA A 121 28.30 -3.21 4.75
C ALA A 121 29.23 -3.98 5.72
N ASP A 122 29.27 -3.57 6.99
CA ASP A 122 30.01 -4.29 8.02
C ASP A 122 29.45 -5.70 8.27
N GLN A 123 28.14 -5.86 8.30
CA GLN A 123 27.51 -7.18 8.40
C GLN A 123 27.81 -8.07 7.18
N LEU A 124 27.79 -7.49 5.98
CA LEU A 124 28.17 -8.19 4.75
C LEU A 124 29.64 -8.66 4.82
N LYS A 125 30.53 -7.79 5.28
CA LYS A 125 31.95 -8.09 5.45
C LYS A 125 32.15 -9.27 6.41
N VAL A 126 31.53 -9.24 7.58
CA VAL A 126 31.61 -10.34 8.55
C VAL A 126 31.06 -11.64 7.97
N THR A 127 29.89 -11.59 7.31
CA THR A 127 29.28 -12.79 6.69
C THR A 127 30.18 -13.35 5.58
N SER A 128 30.77 -12.49 4.76
CA SER A 128 31.69 -12.93 3.68
C SER A 128 32.98 -13.56 4.21
N GLN A 129 33.56 -13.00 5.27
CA GLN A 129 34.75 -13.56 5.94
C GLN A 129 34.43 -14.91 6.59
N PHE A 130 33.25 -15.05 7.18
CA PHE A 130 32.80 -16.32 7.72
C PHE A 130 32.62 -17.38 6.62
N LEU A 131 31.99 -17.01 5.51
CA LEU A 131 31.84 -17.88 4.34
C LEU A 131 33.20 -18.32 3.76
N GLU A 132 34.16 -17.42 3.69
CA GLU A 132 35.53 -17.74 3.26
C GLU A 132 36.18 -18.77 4.19
N THR A 133 35.99 -18.62 5.52
CA THR A 133 36.45 -19.59 6.52
C THR A 133 35.82 -20.96 6.31
N LEU A 134 34.49 -21.03 6.09
CA LEU A 134 33.80 -22.29 5.83
C LEU A 134 34.29 -22.96 4.53
N ASN A 135 34.49 -22.17 3.47
CA ASN A 135 35.04 -22.67 2.21
C ASN A 135 36.48 -23.19 2.37
N GLY A 136 37.29 -22.50 3.18
CA GLY A 136 38.63 -22.98 3.54
C GLY A 136 38.61 -24.33 4.29
N ARG A 137 37.66 -24.51 5.23
CA ARG A 137 37.46 -25.80 5.91
C ARG A 137 36.96 -26.87 4.93
N MET A 138 36.00 -26.55 4.07
CA MET A 138 35.50 -27.48 3.06
C MET A 138 36.60 -27.95 2.15
N LYS A 139 37.50 -27.07 1.70
CA LYS A 139 38.65 -27.42 0.87
C LYS A 139 39.57 -28.44 1.57
N LYS A 140 39.88 -28.24 2.84
CA LYS A 140 40.69 -29.17 3.65
C LYS A 140 39.99 -30.51 3.82
N LEU A 141 38.71 -30.51 4.18
CA LEU A 141 37.92 -31.72 4.38
C LEU A 141 37.75 -32.54 3.11
N ARG A 142 37.58 -31.90 1.96
CA ARG A 142 37.57 -32.56 0.65
C ARG A 142 38.93 -33.18 0.32
N ALA A 143 40.02 -32.47 0.60
CA ALA A 143 41.37 -33.04 0.39
C ALA A 143 41.64 -34.28 1.27
N GLU A 144 41.12 -34.28 2.50
CA GLU A 144 41.19 -35.42 3.40
C GLU A 144 40.32 -36.60 2.90
N SER A 145 39.09 -36.29 2.44
CA SER A 145 38.17 -37.30 1.92
C SER A 145 38.70 -38.09 0.68
N MET A 146 39.61 -37.47 -0.07
CA MET A 146 40.29 -38.13 -1.20
C MET A 146 41.10 -39.38 -0.83
N ARG A 147 41.38 -39.61 0.45
CA ARG A 147 42.06 -40.81 0.95
C ARG A 147 41.11 -42.01 1.07
N PHE A 148 39.81 -41.79 1.02
CA PHE A 148 38.78 -42.77 1.33
C PHE A 148 37.86 -43.02 0.14
N LYS A 149 37.23 -44.19 0.11
CA LYS A 149 36.13 -44.47 -0.84
C LYS A 149 34.91 -43.62 -0.42
N PRO A 150 34.11 -43.11 -1.34
CA PRO A 150 34.17 -43.36 -2.82
C PRO A 150 35.11 -42.44 -3.58
N TYR A 151 35.78 -41.48 -2.96
CA TYR A 151 36.59 -40.47 -3.64
C TYR A 151 37.97 -40.97 -4.07
N ASN A 152 38.48 -42.06 -3.45
CA ASN A 152 39.74 -42.70 -3.82
C ASN A 152 39.48 -43.83 -4.82
N ALA A 153 40.17 -43.79 -5.97
CA ALA A 153 40.04 -44.79 -7.01
C ALA A 153 40.79 -46.11 -6.69
N ASP A 154 41.69 -46.14 -5.69
CA ASP A 154 42.39 -47.35 -5.29
C ASP A 154 41.38 -48.37 -4.71
N PRO A 155 41.29 -49.61 -5.28
CA PRO A 155 40.43 -50.67 -4.72
C PRO A 155 40.70 -51.01 -3.26
N ARG A 156 41.90 -50.74 -2.75
CA ARG A 156 42.32 -51.01 -1.37
C ARG A 156 42.07 -49.84 -0.42
N ALA A 157 41.64 -48.69 -0.95
CA ALA A 157 41.36 -47.54 -0.10
C ALA A 157 40.27 -47.87 0.94
N PRO A 158 40.45 -47.46 2.19
CA PRO A 158 39.45 -47.70 3.25
C PRO A 158 38.14 -46.93 2.96
N PRO A 159 37.01 -47.41 3.50
CA PRO A 159 35.76 -46.64 3.45
C PRO A 159 35.92 -45.34 4.23
N MET A 160 35.16 -44.31 3.82
CA MET A 160 35.11 -43.04 4.56
C MET A 160 34.50 -43.26 5.96
N THR A 161 35.02 -42.60 6.94
CA THR A 161 34.45 -42.60 8.29
C THR A 161 33.16 -41.81 8.32
N ASP A 162 32.21 -42.23 9.15
CA ASP A 162 30.94 -41.53 9.36
C ASP A 162 31.15 -40.07 9.74
N GLN A 163 32.15 -39.79 10.58
CA GLN A 163 32.51 -38.43 11.00
C GLN A 163 32.85 -37.51 9.82
N ILE A 164 33.69 -37.96 8.87
CA ILE A 164 34.06 -37.17 7.69
C ILE A 164 32.83 -36.98 6.81
N ALA A 165 31.98 -37.97 6.65
CA ALA A 165 30.76 -37.88 5.86
C ALA A 165 29.77 -36.86 6.45
N GLU A 166 29.53 -36.92 7.76
CA GLU A 166 28.68 -35.98 8.49
C GLU A 166 29.22 -34.55 8.43
N ASP A 167 30.53 -34.37 8.60
CA ASP A 167 31.18 -33.07 8.52
C ASP A 167 31.08 -32.46 7.13
N LEU A 168 31.21 -33.26 6.06
CA LEU A 168 31.00 -32.79 4.68
C LEU A 168 29.56 -32.31 4.47
N VAL A 169 28.58 -33.08 4.91
CA VAL A 169 27.17 -32.72 4.79
C VAL A 169 26.87 -31.44 5.58
N ARG A 170 27.25 -31.40 6.86
CA ARG A 170 27.03 -30.25 7.72
C ARG A 170 27.65 -28.97 7.13
N LEU A 171 28.91 -29.06 6.74
CA LEU A 171 29.63 -27.91 6.19
C LEU A 171 29.03 -27.45 4.85
N THR A 172 28.50 -28.37 4.04
CA THR A 172 27.77 -28.03 2.81
C THR A 172 26.51 -27.23 3.11
N VAL A 173 25.72 -27.68 4.10
CA VAL A 173 24.51 -26.96 4.55
C VAL A 173 24.86 -25.59 5.12
N ASP A 174 25.90 -25.48 5.94
CA ASP A 174 26.35 -24.24 6.53
C ASP A 174 26.75 -23.23 5.45
N ILE A 175 27.57 -23.65 4.47
CA ILE A 175 27.99 -22.82 3.33
C ILE A 175 26.76 -22.32 2.56
N HIS A 176 25.85 -23.23 2.21
CA HIS A 176 24.65 -22.87 1.46
C HIS A 176 23.80 -21.84 2.21
N THR A 177 23.60 -22.05 3.52
CA THR A 177 22.86 -21.13 4.39
C THR A 177 23.52 -19.74 4.43
N GLN A 178 24.86 -19.69 4.58
CA GLN A 178 25.57 -18.42 4.60
C GLN A 178 25.58 -17.71 3.24
N GLU A 179 25.62 -18.45 2.14
CA GLU A 179 25.45 -17.87 0.81
C GLU A 179 24.06 -17.25 0.60
N GLN A 180 23.01 -17.91 1.09
CA GLN A 180 21.65 -17.36 1.05
C GLN A 180 21.56 -16.09 1.88
N ASN A 181 22.09 -16.09 3.11
CA ASN A 181 22.16 -14.91 3.98
C ASN A 181 22.90 -13.75 3.32
N LEU A 182 24.02 -14.04 2.65
CA LEU A 182 24.80 -13.04 1.94
C LEU A 182 24.03 -12.41 0.77
N ARG A 183 23.30 -13.22 0.00
CA ARG A 183 22.43 -12.74 -1.08
C ARG A 183 21.30 -11.87 -0.53
N GLN A 184 20.64 -12.32 0.53
CA GLN A 184 19.57 -11.55 1.17
C GLN A 184 20.07 -10.20 1.65
N LYS A 185 21.21 -10.15 2.34
CA LYS A 185 21.81 -8.89 2.83
C LYS A 185 22.21 -7.95 1.70
N ARG A 186 22.71 -8.46 0.58
CA ARG A 186 22.99 -7.63 -0.61
C ARG A 186 21.74 -7.02 -1.20
N ASN A 187 20.65 -7.78 -1.28
CA ASN A 187 19.37 -7.26 -1.72
C ASN A 187 18.82 -6.19 -0.77
N GLU A 188 19.00 -6.39 0.55
CA GLU A 188 18.61 -5.41 1.57
C GLU A 188 19.35 -4.09 1.41
N VAL A 189 20.68 -4.13 1.18
CA VAL A 189 21.49 -2.93 0.86
C VAL A 189 20.94 -2.21 -0.37
N SER A 190 20.71 -2.93 -1.46
CA SER A 190 20.19 -2.35 -2.70
C SER A 190 18.81 -1.72 -2.50
N THR A 191 17.91 -2.43 -1.86
CA THR A 191 16.54 -1.94 -1.58
C THR A 191 16.58 -0.69 -0.70
N MET A 192 17.40 -0.71 0.35
CA MET A 192 17.55 0.42 1.26
C MET A 192 18.15 1.64 0.56
N SER A 193 19.16 1.47 -0.30
CA SER A 193 19.73 2.56 -1.08
C SER A 193 18.69 3.22 -1.97
N ILE A 194 17.95 2.42 -2.75
CA ILE A 194 16.86 2.91 -3.61
C ILE A 194 15.79 3.65 -2.82
N GLN A 195 15.41 3.11 -1.65
CA GLN A 195 14.41 3.74 -0.80
C GLN A 195 14.88 5.12 -0.31
N PHE A 196 16.10 5.23 0.20
CA PHE A 196 16.63 6.51 0.66
C PHE A 196 16.81 7.53 -0.48
N GLU A 197 17.22 7.11 -1.67
CA GLU A 197 17.29 7.96 -2.85
C GLU A 197 15.89 8.50 -3.21
N SER A 198 14.88 7.63 -3.25
CA SER A 198 13.49 8.03 -3.48
C SER A 198 12.98 8.99 -2.41
N ASP A 199 13.30 8.76 -1.14
CA ASP A 199 12.90 9.63 -0.04
C ASP A 199 13.59 11.01 -0.13
N ILE A 200 14.87 11.06 -0.53
CA ILE A 200 15.60 12.31 -0.75
C ILE A 200 14.97 13.11 -1.89
N ASP A 201 14.73 12.47 -3.03
CA ASP A 201 14.14 13.13 -4.19
C ASP A 201 12.73 13.65 -3.85
N ARG A 202 11.92 12.84 -3.19
CA ARG A 202 10.59 13.25 -2.76
C ARG A 202 10.61 14.39 -1.76
N PHE A 203 11.54 14.35 -0.80
CA PHE A 203 11.70 15.44 0.18
C PHE A 203 12.11 16.75 -0.49
N LYS A 204 13.01 16.71 -1.48
CA LYS A 204 13.40 17.88 -2.28
C LYS A 204 12.19 18.47 -3.03
N GLU A 205 11.39 17.62 -3.69
CA GLU A 205 10.16 18.04 -4.36
C GLU A 205 9.20 18.76 -3.40
N LEU A 206 8.93 18.14 -2.25
CA LEU A 206 7.98 18.67 -1.25
C LEU A 206 8.46 19.97 -0.62
N LYS A 207 9.76 20.17 -0.49
CA LYS A 207 10.38 21.38 0.07
C LYS A 207 10.73 22.41 -1.02
N HIS A 208 10.53 22.10 -2.31
CA HIS A 208 10.93 22.95 -3.44
C HIS A 208 12.45 23.29 -3.43
N ILE A 209 13.29 22.32 -3.04
CA ILE A 209 14.75 22.44 -3.00
C ILE A 209 15.32 21.83 -4.28
N GLN A 210 16.25 22.55 -4.94
CA GLN A 210 16.98 22.04 -6.10
C GLN A 210 18.25 21.26 -5.67
#